data_d720b5629399d4dbb4d9fc707a86e59e
#
_entry.id   d720b5629399d4dbb4d9fc707a86e59e
#
_cell.length_a   1.000
_cell.length_b   1.000
_cell.length_c   1.000
_cell.angle_alpha   90.00
_cell.angle_beta   90.00
_cell.angle_gamma   90.00
#
_symmetry.space_group_name_H-M   'P 1'
#
loop_
_entity.id
_entity.type
_entity.pdbx_description
1 polymer ?
#
loop_
_entity_poly.entity_id
_entity_poly.type
_entity_poly.pdbx_seq_one_letter_code
_entity_poly.pdbx_strand_id
1 'polypeptide(L)'
;IENRGERPAQFVPVLLTNAGSEYLQETGTVFTVPSATAVLGSESCNVAISTYYVNGDELQSVASENNRLSLDKKGEYRIVYRASSPLYKTSDGNDTYTEYIVKIFSGVGVSPLAKFEDINGILPEGVTLQASRIEAGALYNTAAERMKTVSDHYEVFDVNLYDAEGKAIDLSDTVRIGISESSEYVGEEIEIYYLSESGMLGKLTCTELNGYVEFETDRLGAFIVCIPGVAFVMPMWGYAVILVACVLVVAAVITVTVVLVRKRKKANKSTEA
;
A
#
# COMPACT_ATOMS: atom_id res chain seq x y z
N ILE A 1 -2.66 -38.99 -23.71
CA ILE A 1 -1.73 -38.69 -22.60
C ILE A 1 -2.19 -37.36 -22.05
N GLU A 2 -3.02 -37.40 -21.01
CA GLU A 2 -3.46 -36.20 -20.32
C GLU A 2 -2.25 -35.62 -19.55
N ASN A 3 -1.91 -34.41 -19.89
CA ASN A 3 -0.90 -33.67 -19.17
C ASN A 3 -1.51 -33.18 -17.82
N ARG A 4 -1.28 -33.91 -16.73
CA ARG A 4 -1.75 -33.62 -15.37
C ARG A 4 -0.85 -32.59 -14.67
N GLY A 5 -0.37 -31.59 -15.39
CA GLY A 5 0.27 -30.42 -14.81
C GLY A 5 -0.74 -29.56 -14.04
N GLU A 6 -0.27 -28.81 -13.05
CA GLU A 6 -1.05 -27.76 -12.37
C GLU A 6 -1.76 -26.88 -13.41
N ARG A 7 -3.07 -26.67 -13.23
CA ARG A 7 -3.83 -25.86 -14.18
C ARG A 7 -3.30 -24.43 -14.17
N PRO A 8 -3.10 -23.82 -15.35
CA PRO A 8 -2.64 -22.44 -15.42
C PRO A 8 -3.57 -21.50 -14.64
N ALA A 9 -3.03 -20.44 -14.05
CA ALA A 9 -3.78 -19.44 -13.28
C ALA A 9 -4.97 -18.83 -14.03
N GLN A 10 -4.95 -18.85 -15.36
CA GLN A 10 -6.06 -18.39 -16.23
C GLN A 10 -7.38 -19.17 -16.08
N PHE A 11 -7.36 -20.32 -15.39
CA PHE A 11 -8.55 -21.12 -15.11
C PHE A 11 -9.11 -20.92 -13.70
N VAL A 12 -8.63 -19.91 -13.00
CA VAL A 12 -9.09 -19.53 -11.66
C VAL A 12 -9.75 -18.15 -11.74
N PRO A 13 -10.89 -17.92 -11.07
CA PRO A 13 -11.51 -16.59 -11.05
C PRO A 13 -10.58 -15.51 -10.53
N VAL A 14 -10.61 -14.33 -11.15
CA VAL A 14 -9.94 -13.13 -10.63
C VAL A 14 -10.96 -12.36 -9.81
N LEU A 15 -10.69 -12.23 -8.52
CA LEU A 15 -11.53 -11.49 -7.58
C LEU A 15 -11.10 -10.01 -7.59
N LEU A 16 -12.08 -9.13 -7.72
CA LEU A 16 -11.91 -7.67 -7.75
C LEU A 16 -12.65 -7.09 -6.55
N THR A 17 -11.93 -6.48 -5.64
CA THR A 17 -12.47 -5.79 -4.48
C THR A 17 -11.61 -4.57 -4.15
N ASN A 18 -12.23 -3.56 -3.54
CA ASN A 18 -11.53 -2.41 -2.98
C ASN A 18 -11.17 -2.62 -1.49
N ALA A 19 -11.45 -3.82 -0.93
CA ALA A 19 -11.11 -4.11 0.45
C ALA A 19 -9.59 -4.18 0.62
N GLY A 20 -9.08 -3.50 1.64
CA GLY A 20 -7.73 -3.72 2.14
C GLY A 20 -7.60 -5.08 2.82
N SER A 21 -6.38 -5.53 3.05
CA SER A 21 -6.10 -6.81 3.70
C SER A 21 -6.33 -6.77 5.21
N GLU A 22 -6.23 -5.59 5.83
CA GLU A 22 -6.29 -5.40 7.27
C GLU A 22 -6.93 -4.08 7.66
N TYR A 23 -7.74 -4.08 8.72
CA TYR A 23 -8.38 -2.91 9.31
C TYR A 23 -8.23 -2.92 10.82
N LEU A 24 -8.07 -1.73 11.42
CA LEU A 24 -8.06 -1.50 12.85
C LEU A 24 -9.32 -0.70 13.20
N GLN A 25 -10.14 -1.22 14.12
CA GLN A 25 -11.44 -0.65 14.47
C GLN A 25 -11.66 -0.66 15.98
N GLU A 26 -12.51 0.22 16.47
CA GLU A 26 -12.93 0.20 17.87
C GLU A 26 -13.99 -0.90 18.10
N THR A 27 -13.95 -1.51 19.30
CA THR A 27 -14.99 -2.45 19.72
C THR A 27 -16.32 -1.71 19.91
N GLY A 28 -17.41 -2.32 19.47
CA GLY A 28 -18.76 -1.73 19.53
C GLY A 28 -19.13 -0.92 18.29
N THR A 29 -18.22 -0.81 17.30
CA THR A 29 -18.52 -0.16 16.02
C THR A 29 -19.11 -1.15 15.01
N VAL A 30 -19.65 -0.59 13.92
CA VAL A 30 -20.15 -1.37 12.78
C VAL A 30 -19.20 -1.18 11.60
N PHE A 31 -18.70 -2.28 11.06
CA PHE A 31 -17.85 -2.29 9.89
C PHE A 31 -18.68 -2.54 8.63
N THR A 32 -18.55 -1.68 7.63
CA THR A 32 -19.18 -1.90 6.32
C THR A 32 -18.34 -2.85 5.49
N VAL A 33 -18.90 -4.01 5.16
CA VAL A 33 -18.23 -5.04 4.37
C VAL A 33 -18.12 -4.57 2.92
N PRO A 34 -16.91 -4.35 2.38
CA PRO A 34 -16.73 -3.91 1.01
C PRO A 34 -17.33 -4.90 0.02
N SER A 35 -17.87 -4.39 -1.08
CA SER A 35 -18.35 -5.24 -2.16
C SER A 35 -17.20 -5.88 -2.92
N ALA A 36 -17.47 -7.03 -3.55
CA ALA A 36 -16.54 -7.70 -4.42
C ALA A 36 -17.24 -8.26 -5.65
N THR A 37 -16.52 -8.28 -6.77
CA THR A 37 -16.93 -8.94 -8.01
C THR A 37 -15.84 -9.90 -8.45
N ALA A 38 -16.15 -10.85 -9.32
CA ALA A 38 -15.16 -11.74 -9.87
C ALA A 38 -15.44 -12.09 -11.33
N VAL A 39 -14.38 -12.31 -12.08
CA VAL A 39 -14.45 -12.67 -13.50
C VAL A 39 -13.50 -13.83 -13.82
N LEU A 40 -13.87 -14.63 -14.81
CA LEU A 40 -13.00 -15.63 -15.40
C LEU A 40 -13.02 -15.44 -16.92
N GLY A 41 -12.00 -14.79 -17.46
CA GLY A 41 -12.02 -14.27 -18.81
C GLY A 41 -13.08 -13.16 -18.96
N SER A 42 -14.10 -13.39 -19.80
CA SER A 42 -15.25 -12.47 -19.98
C SER A 42 -16.48 -12.84 -19.15
N GLU A 43 -16.44 -13.94 -18.41
CA GLU A 43 -17.57 -14.48 -17.65
C GLU A 43 -17.56 -13.94 -16.22
N SER A 44 -18.73 -13.49 -15.74
CA SER A 44 -18.93 -13.12 -14.33
C SER A 44 -19.00 -14.37 -13.46
N CYS A 45 -18.30 -14.36 -12.34
CA CYS A 45 -18.30 -15.42 -11.36
C CYS A 45 -19.07 -15.01 -10.09
N ASN A 46 -19.65 -15.99 -9.39
CA ASN A 46 -20.28 -15.77 -8.11
C ASN A 46 -19.23 -15.49 -7.05
N VAL A 47 -19.50 -14.49 -6.18
CA VAL A 47 -18.70 -14.22 -4.99
C VAL A 47 -19.56 -14.50 -3.76
N ALA A 48 -19.12 -15.46 -2.95
CA ALA A 48 -19.67 -15.70 -1.62
C ALA A 48 -18.85 -14.89 -0.60
N ILE A 49 -19.54 -14.20 0.31
CA ILE A 49 -18.92 -13.44 1.40
C ILE A 49 -19.33 -14.12 2.71
N SER A 50 -18.34 -14.46 3.52
CA SER A 50 -18.55 -15.07 4.84
C SER A 50 -17.79 -14.28 5.90
N THR A 51 -18.39 -14.09 7.07
CA THR A 51 -17.83 -13.31 8.16
C THR A 51 -17.67 -14.18 9.41
N TYR A 52 -16.52 -14.02 10.08
CA TYR A 52 -16.13 -14.83 11.23
C TYR A 52 -15.53 -13.97 12.32
N TYR A 53 -15.72 -14.39 13.57
CA TYR A 53 -14.93 -13.99 14.72
C TYR A 53 -13.91 -15.10 15.03
N VAL A 54 -12.65 -14.73 15.25
CA VAL A 54 -11.58 -15.68 15.57
C VAL A 54 -11.53 -15.87 17.08
N ASN A 55 -11.84 -17.08 17.52
CA ASN A 55 -11.79 -17.47 18.93
C ASN A 55 -10.73 -18.57 19.13
N GLY A 56 -9.51 -18.16 19.46
CA GLY A 56 -8.35 -19.06 19.43
C GLY A 56 -8.09 -19.58 18.01
N ASP A 57 -8.13 -20.92 17.84
CA ASP A 57 -7.94 -21.56 16.53
C ASP A 57 -9.28 -21.78 15.78
N GLU A 58 -10.41 -21.40 16.37
CA GLU A 58 -11.74 -21.63 15.78
C GLU A 58 -12.29 -20.38 15.11
N LEU A 59 -12.91 -20.55 13.94
CA LEU A 59 -13.68 -19.52 13.24
C LEU A 59 -15.17 -19.66 13.60
N GLN A 60 -15.67 -18.70 14.38
CA GLN A 60 -17.08 -18.61 14.71
C GLN A 60 -17.80 -17.74 13.70
N SER A 61 -18.79 -18.29 12.98
CA SER A 61 -19.58 -17.51 12.04
C SER A 61 -20.30 -16.37 12.76
N VAL A 62 -20.20 -15.17 12.22
CA VAL A 62 -20.89 -13.96 12.66
C VAL A 62 -21.77 -13.48 11.52
N ALA A 63 -23.03 -13.16 11.80
CA ALA A 63 -23.92 -12.63 10.79
C ALA A 63 -23.49 -11.22 10.37
N SER A 64 -23.46 -10.94 9.07
CA SER A 64 -23.45 -9.60 8.53
C SER A 64 -24.81 -9.32 7.88
N GLU A 65 -25.46 -8.24 8.27
CA GLU A 65 -26.75 -7.83 7.72
C GLU A 65 -26.57 -6.57 6.87
N ASN A 66 -27.09 -6.59 5.65
CA ASN A 66 -26.96 -5.48 4.72
C ASN A 66 -25.53 -4.96 4.53
N ASN A 67 -24.56 -5.87 4.40
CA ASN A 67 -23.13 -5.59 4.34
C ASN A 67 -22.57 -4.90 5.59
N ARG A 68 -23.20 -5.06 6.75
CA ARG A 68 -22.76 -4.48 8.03
C ARG A 68 -22.38 -5.60 8.99
N LEU A 69 -21.16 -5.52 9.52
CA LEU A 69 -20.62 -6.46 10.51
C LEU A 69 -20.45 -5.73 11.84
N SER A 70 -21.20 -6.15 12.88
CA SER A 70 -21.01 -5.63 14.24
C SER A 70 -19.73 -6.17 14.85
N LEU A 71 -18.88 -5.28 15.37
CA LEU A 71 -17.64 -5.62 16.05
C LEU A 71 -17.82 -5.62 17.57
N ASP A 72 -18.76 -6.44 18.07
CA ASP A 72 -19.19 -6.42 19.49
C ASP A 72 -18.15 -6.95 20.47
N LYS A 73 -17.19 -7.72 19.97
CA LYS A 73 -16.14 -8.34 20.77
C LYS A 73 -14.77 -7.78 20.42
N LYS A 74 -13.91 -7.65 21.43
CA LYS A 74 -12.49 -7.39 21.23
C LYS A 74 -11.80 -8.61 20.60
N GLY A 75 -11.00 -8.42 19.55
CA GLY A 75 -10.27 -9.50 18.90
C GLY A 75 -10.25 -9.38 17.37
N GLU A 76 -9.93 -10.46 16.71
CA GLU A 76 -9.85 -10.55 15.26
C GLU A 76 -11.18 -11.01 14.66
N TYR A 77 -11.63 -10.30 13.64
CA TYR A 77 -12.70 -10.73 12.74
C TYR A 77 -12.11 -10.99 11.35
N ARG A 78 -12.72 -11.89 10.60
CA ARG A 78 -12.33 -12.19 9.21
C ARG A 78 -13.52 -12.09 8.28
N ILE A 79 -13.32 -11.43 7.14
CA ILE A 79 -14.22 -11.48 6.00
C ILE A 79 -13.53 -12.33 4.94
N VAL A 80 -14.18 -13.38 4.50
CA VAL A 80 -13.67 -14.28 3.46
C VAL A 80 -14.50 -14.09 2.21
N TYR A 81 -13.89 -13.56 1.16
CA TYR A 81 -14.46 -13.49 -0.17
C TYR A 81 -14.03 -14.73 -0.93
N ARG A 82 -14.97 -15.49 -1.43
CA ARG A 82 -14.70 -16.68 -2.23
C ARG A 82 -15.39 -16.57 -3.58
N ALA A 83 -14.59 -16.38 -4.61
CA ALA A 83 -15.04 -16.40 -5.99
C ALA A 83 -14.92 -17.81 -6.56
N SER A 84 -15.98 -18.37 -7.11
CA SER A 84 -15.96 -19.71 -7.72
C SER A 84 -16.53 -19.69 -9.13
N SER A 85 -16.02 -20.58 -9.98
CA SER A 85 -16.54 -20.80 -11.33
C SER A 85 -16.80 -22.28 -11.57
N PRO A 86 -18.00 -22.66 -12.03
CA PRO A 86 -18.31 -24.03 -12.41
C PRO A 86 -17.71 -24.42 -13.77
N LEU A 87 -17.17 -23.48 -14.55
CA LEU A 87 -16.64 -23.72 -15.90
C LEU A 87 -15.43 -24.66 -15.89
N TYR A 88 -14.64 -24.61 -14.82
CA TYR A 88 -13.46 -25.44 -14.66
C TYR A 88 -13.50 -26.15 -13.32
N LYS A 89 -13.08 -27.40 -13.32
CA LYS A 89 -13.04 -28.25 -12.15
C LYS A 89 -11.60 -28.54 -11.74
N THR A 90 -11.37 -28.69 -10.45
CA THR A 90 -10.14 -29.27 -9.91
C THR A 90 -10.06 -30.77 -10.26
N SER A 91 -8.90 -31.38 -10.00
CA SER A 91 -8.71 -32.85 -10.17
C SER A 91 -9.72 -33.67 -9.38
N ASP A 92 -10.22 -33.13 -8.27
CA ASP A 92 -11.18 -33.78 -7.38
C ASP A 92 -12.64 -33.48 -7.76
N GLY A 93 -12.88 -32.84 -8.90
CA GLY A 93 -14.22 -32.53 -9.43
C GLY A 93 -14.88 -31.30 -8.80
N ASN A 94 -14.22 -30.58 -7.89
CA ASN A 94 -14.73 -29.35 -7.30
C ASN A 94 -14.57 -28.16 -8.25
N ASP A 95 -15.35 -27.10 -8.04
CA ASP A 95 -15.20 -25.83 -8.76
C ASP A 95 -13.83 -25.19 -8.47
N THR A 96 -13.24 -24.57 -9.45
CA THR A 96 -12.07 -23.74 -9.20
C THR A 96 -12.50 -22.47 -8.46
N TYR A 97 -11.69 -21.99 -7.53
CA TYR A 97 -12.00 -20.81 -6.74
C TYR A 97 -10.76 -19.99 -6.41
N THR A 98 -11.00 -18.74 -6.07
CA THR A 98 -10.03 -17.82 -5.46
C THR A 98 -10.62 -17.31 -4.15
N GLU A 99 -9.79 -17.19 -3.13
CA GLU A 99 -10.17 -16.59 -1.85
C GLU A 99 -9.34 -15.33 -1.58
N TYR A 100 -9.98 -14.34 -0.97
CA TYR A 100 -9.35 -13.16 -0.40
C TYR A 100 -9.85 -12.99 1.03
N ILE A 101 -8.93 -12.85 1.97
CA ILE A 101 -9.23 -12.74 3.40
C ILE A 101 -8.89 -11.33 3.85
N VAL A 102 -9.89 -10.67 4.44
CA VAL A 102 -9.74 -9.38 5.11
C VAL A 102 -9.77 -9.61 6.61
N LYS A 103 -8.80 -9.06 7.35
CA LYS A 103 -8.74 -9.12 8.81
C LYS A 103 -9.17 -7.78 9.39
N ILE A 104 -9.96 -7.83 10.45
CA ILE A 104 -10.37 -6.65 11.19
C ILE A 104 -10.00 -6.88 12.65
N PHE A 105 -9.13 -6.05 13.20
CA PHE A 105 -8.75 -6.08 14.60
C PHE A 105 -9.59 -5.07 15.38
N SER A 106 -10.47 -5.59 16.25
CA SER A 106 -11.34 -4.78 17.09
C SER A 106 -10.78 -4.62 18.49
N GLY A 107 -10.51 -3.37 18.89
CA GLY A 107 -10.14 -3.00 20.26
C GLY A 107 -8.89 -3.68 20.84
N VAL A 108 -7.95 -4.12 20.01
CA VAL A 108 -6.75 -4.82 20.44
C VAL A 108 -5.61 -3.82 20.71
N GLY A 109 -5.79 -2.93 21.71
CA GLY A 109 -4.67 -2.14 22.26
C GLY A 109 -3.88 -1.25 21.31
N VAL A 110 -4.32 -1.12 20.07
CA VAL A 110 -3.70 -0.36 18.99
C VAL A 110 -4.56 0.88 18.76
N SER A 111 -3.94 2.02 18.59
CA SER A 111 -4.64 3.21 18.12
C SER A 111 -5.33 2.90 16.79
N PRO A 112 -6.54 3.44 16.53
CA PRO A 112 -7.17 3.28 15.24
C PRO A 112 -6.22 3.70 14.12
N LEU A 113 -6.26 2.98 12.98
CA LEU A 113 -5.42 3.29 11.82
C LEU A 113 -5.66 4.73 11.30
N ALA A 114 -6.88 5.22 11.48
CA ALA A 114 -7.22 6.60 11.19
C ALA A 114 -8.31 7.11 12.13
N LYS A 115 -8.40 8.42 12.27
CA LYS A 115 -9.47 9.14 12.96
C LYS A 115 -9.98 10.27 12.08
N PHE A 116 -11.17 10.79 12.37
CA PHE A 116 -11.69 11.97 11.69
C PHE A 116 -12.33 12.94 12.68
N GLU A 117 -12.40 14.20 12.27
CA GLU A 117 -13.09 15.27 12.97
C GLU A 117 -13.92 16.07 11.96
N ASP A 118 -15.21 16.17 12.23
CA ASP A 118 -16.13 17.01 11.47
C ASP A 118 -16.00 18.47 11.95
N ILE A 119 -15.05 19.18 11.38
CA ILE A 119 -14.71 20.56 11.79
C ILE A 119 -15.80 21.59 11.41
N ASN A 120 -16.66 21.27 10.45
CA ASN A 120 -17.68 22.15 9.93
C ASN A 120 -19.11 21.72 10.29
N GLY A 121 -19.28 20.57 10.95
CA GLY A 121 -20.60 20.03 11.31
C GLY A 121 -21.45 19.63 10.09
N ILE A 122 -20.81 19.12 9.04
CA ILE A 122 -21.46 18.77 7.77
C ILE A 122 -21.89 17.31 7.69
N LEU A 123 -21.33 16.46 8.57
CA LEU A 123 -21.60 15.03 8.51
C LEU A 123 -22.89 14.67 9.27
N PRO A 124 -23.65 13.69 8.80
CA PRO A 124 -24.82 13.20 9.52
C PRO A 124 -24.41 12.49 10.83
N GLU A 125 -25.38 12.32 11.74
CA GLU A 125 -25.14 11.52 12.95
C GLU A 125 -24.87 10.05 12.60
N GLY A 126 -24.00 9.39 13.37
CA GLY A 126 -23.70 7.96 13.22
C GLY A 126 -22.71 7.64 12.11
N VAL A 127 -21.97 8.63 11.61
CA VAL A 127 -20.89 8.40 10.63
C VAL A 127 -19.79 7.53 11.23
N THR A 128 -19.34 6.57 10.44
CA THR A 128 -18.21 5.70 10.77
C THR A 128 -17.08 5.88 9.75
N LEU A 129 -15.83 5.89 10.24
CA LEU A 129 -14.65 5.91 9.40
C LEU A 129 -14.10 4.49 9.23
N GLN A 130 -13.76 4.16 8.00
CA GLN A 130 -13.01 2.95 7.68
C GLN A 130 -11.72 3.33 6.99
N ALA A 131 -10.61 2.81 7.49
CA ALA A 131 -9.30 3.01 6.90
C ALA A 131 -8.59 1.68 6.76
N SER A 132 -7.91 1.48 5.66
CA SER A 132 -7.07 0.31 5.43
C SER A 132 -5.74 0.69 4.81
N ARG A 133 -4.69 -0.04 5.16
CA ARG A 133 -3.40 0.02 4.47
C ARG A 133 -3.49 -0.84 3.21
N ILE A 134 -3.06 -0.29 2.08
CA ILE A 134 -3.08 -0.97 0.79
C ILE A 134 -1.65 -1.39 0.43
N GLU A 135 -1.41 -2.69 0.35
CA GLU A 135 -0.08 -3.26 0.08
C GLU A 135 0.05 -3.90 -1.30
N ALA A 136 -1.06 -4.07 -2.01
CA ALA A 136 -1.09 -4.69 -3.33
C ALA A 136 -2.31 -4.23 -4.16
N GLY A 137 -2.35 -4.61 -5.43
CA GLY A 137 -3.48 -4.35 -6.34
C GLY A 137 -3.30 -3.10 -7.20
N ALA A 138 -4.34 -2.75 -7.96
CA ALA A 138 -4.28 -1.68 -8.95
C ALA A 138 -3.99 -0.31 -8.33
N LEU A 139 -4.60 -0.01 -7.19
CA LEU A 139 -4.41 1.23 -6.46
C LEU A 139 -2.95 1.37 -5.98
N TYR A 140 -2.41 0.32 -5.33
CA TYR A 140 -1.03 0.28 -4.89
C TYR A 140 -0.06 0.45 -6.07
N ASN A 141 -0.29 -0.25 -7.17
CA ASN A 141 0.58 -0.15 -8.35
C ASN A 141 0.56 1.26 -8.95
N THR A 142 -0.60 1.93 -8.96
CA THR A 142 -0.71 3.32 -9.40
C THR A 142 0.05 4.25 -8.46
N ALA A 143 -0.10 4.09 -7.15
CA ALA A 143 0.65 4.85 -6.15
C ALA A 143 2.16 4.63 -6.33
N ALA A 144 2.61 3.38 -6.42
CA ALA A 144 4.01 3.02 -6.61
C ALA A 144 4.63 3.68 -7.84
N GLU A 145 3.90 3.70 -8.97
CA GLU A 145 4.38 4.37 -10.18
C GLU A 145 4.56 5.87 -9.98
N ARG A 146 3.64 6.53 -9.27
CA ARG A 146 3.69 7.97 -9.01
C ARG A 146 4.73 8.34 -7.97
N MET A 147 4.94 7.48 -6.97
CA MET A 147 5.89 7.73 -5.89
C MET A 147 7.36 7.56 -6.30
N LYS A 148 7.67 6.92 -7.41
CA LYS A 148 9.06 6.71 -7.91
C LYS A 148 9.92 7.97 -7.95
N THR A 149 9.31 9.15 -8.12
CA THR A 149 10.02 10.44 -8.21
C THR A 149 9.83 11.30 -6.96
N VAL A 150 9.09 10.81 -5.97
CA VAL A 150 8.74 11.55 -4.74
C VAL A 150 9.41 10.92 -3.53
N SER A 151 9.25 9.62 -3.37
CA SER A 151 9.76 8.86 -2.23
C SER A 151 9.90 7.37 -2.58
N ASP A 152 10.89 6.72 -1.98
CA ASP A 152 11.04 5.26 -1.94
C ASP A 152 10.53 4.67 -0.61
N HIS A 153 10.17 5.52 0.37
CA HIS A 153 9.56 5.15 1.65
C HIS A 153 8.15 5.75 1.75
N TYR A 154 7.14 4.95 1.47
CA TYR A 154 5.75 5.39 1.51
C TYR A 154 4.79 4.27 1.90
N GLU A 155 3.65 4.66 2.45
CA GLU A 155 2.51 3.79 2.74
C GLU A 155 1.26 4.34 2.07
N VAL A 156 0.43 3.44 1.57
CA VAL A 156 -0.83 3.79 0.87
C VAL A 156 -1.99 3.40 1.76
N PHE A 157 -2.92 4.34 1.94
CA PHE A 157 -4.13 4.15 2.75
C PHE A 157 -5.36 4.42 1.89
N ASP A 158 -6.40 3.61 2.08
CA ASP A 158 -7.74 3.90 1.59
C ASP A 158 -8.60 4.30 2.79
N VAL A 159 -9.18 5.51 2.75
CA VAL A 159 -9.93 6.10 3.85
C VAL A 159 -11.30 6.53 3.36
N ASN A 160 -12.34 5.98 3.96
CA ASN A 160 -13.72 6.21 3.58
C ASN A 160 -14.60 6.49 4.80
N LEU A 161 -15.63 7.28 4.61
CA LEU A 161 -16.69 7.54 5.59
C LEU A 161 -18.00 6.89 5.13
N TYR A 162 -18.75 6.36 6.07
CA TYR A 162 -20.04 5.73 5.83
C TYR A 162 -21.08 6.29 6.78
N ASP A 163 -22.28 6.50 6.29
CA ASP A 163 -23.42 6.89 7.12
C ASP A 163 -23.95 5.75 7.99
N ALA A 164 -24.96 6.03 8.80
CA ALA A 164 -25.57 5.05 9.69
C ALA A 164 -26.19 3.86 8.95
N GLU A 165 -26.54 4.00 7.69
CA GLU A 165 -27.08 2.97 6.80
C GLU A 165 -25.97 2.17 6.08
N GLY A 166 -24.70 2.55 6.24
CA GLY A 166 -23.55 1.92 5.59
C GLY A 166 -23.34 2.36 4.15
N LYS A 167 -23.89 3.49 3.74
CA LYS A 167 -23.64 4.10 2.44
C LYS A 167 -22.41 5.00 2.51
N ALA A 168 -21.57 4.93 1.49
CA ALA A 168 -20.41 5.81 1.38
C ALA A 168 -20.85 7.28 1.28
N ILE A 169 -20.16 8.14 2.00
CA ILE A 169 -20.38 9.59 2.04
C ILE A 169 -19.43 10.26 1.05
N ASP A 170 -19.99 11.11 0.20
CA ASP A 170 -19.22 12.08 -0.57
C ASP A 170 -19.14 13.38 0.23
N LEU A 171 -17.93 13.88 0.47
CA LEU A 171 -17.76 15.12 1.21
C LEU A 171 -18.23 16.33 0.40
N SER A 172 -19.00 17.21 1.04
CA SER A 172 -19.44 18.49 0.46
C SER A 172 -18.58 19.67 0.92
N ASP A 173 -17.76 19.45 1.94
CA ASP A 173 -16.83 20.42 2.53
C ASP A 173 -15.67 19.65 3.22
N THR A 174 -14.76 20.38 3.83
CA THR A 174 -13.54 19.88 4.43
C THR A 174 -13.79 19.21 5.79
N VAL A 175 -13.18 18.04 5.96
CA VAL A 175 -13.04 17.35 7.26
C VAL A 175 -11.58 17.23 7.60
N ARG A 176 -11.27 17.03 8.89
CA ARG A 176 -9.92 16.69 9.32
C ARG A 176 -9.80 15.18 9.47
N ILE A 177 -8.76 14.60 8.84
CA ILE A 177 -8.41 13.19 8.94
C ILE A 177 -7.03 13.09 9.60
N GLY A 178 -6.86 12.14 10.52
CA GLY A 178 -5.57 11.76 11.07
C GLY A 178 -5.28 10.30 10.72
N ILE A 179 -4.18 10.02 10.04
CA ILE A 179 -3.67 8.67 9.79
C ILE A 179 -2.64 8.34 10.84
N SER A 180 -2.74 7.17 11.47
CA SER A 180 -1.80 6.73 12.51
C SER A 180 -0.39 6.66 11.94
N GLU A 181 0.53 7.31 12.61
CA GLU A 181 1.93 7.34 12.25
C GLU A 181 2.56 5.95 12.45
N SER A 182 3.25 5.45 11.44
CA SER A 182 4.08 4.26 11.59
C SER A 182 5.32 4.58 12.42
N SER A 183 5.80 3.62 13.20
CA SER A 183 7.04 3.78 13.97
C SER A 183 8.28 4.10 13.12
N GLU A 184 8.22 3.81 11.84
CA GLU A 184 9.30 4.11 10.88
C GLU A 184 9.38 5.59 10.50
N TYR A 185 8.29 6.36 10.73
CA TYR A 185 8.21 7.78 10.40
C TYR A 185 8.49 8.72 11.58
N VAL A 186 8.58 8.18 12.79
CA VAL A 186 8.76 8.99 14.00
C VAL A 186 10.04 9.83 13.95
N GLY A 187 9.88 11.15 13.92
CA GLY A 187 10.99 12.11 13.87
C GLY A 187 11.53 12.40 12.48
N GLU A 188 10.92 11.88 11.43
CA GLU A 188 11.21 12.20 10.04
C GLU A 188 10.28 13.32 9.54
N GLU A 189 10.67 14.01 8.49
CA GLU A 189 9.78 14.96 7.81
C GLU A 189 8.76 14.15 6.99
N ILE A 190 7.47 14.32 7.27
CA ILE A 190 6.39 13.56 6.61
C ILE A 190 5.68 14.44 5.59
N GLU A 191 5.41 13.86 4.44
CA GLU A 191 4.51 14.42 3.44
C GLU A 191 3.32 13.50 3.21
N ILE A 192 2.17 14.12 2.91
CA ILE A 192 0.96 13.40 2.55
C ILE A 192 0.45 13.83 1.17
N TYR A 193 0.01 12.86 0.41
CA TYR A 193 -0.56 13.06 -0.92
C TYR A 193 -1.92 12.39 -1.03
N TYR A 194 -2.86 13.05 -1.69
CA TYR A 194 -4.07 12.44 -2.19
C TYR A 194 -3.81 11.86 -3.58
N LEU A 195 -4.20 10.62 -3.80
CA LEU A 195 -4.16 9.97 -5.11
C LEU A 195 -5.56 9.94 -5.72
N SER A 196 -5.77 10.72 -6.77
CA SER A 196 -7.06 10.76 -7.46
C SER A 196 -7.32 9.48 -8.26
N GLU A 197 -8.58 9.22 -8.63
CA GLU A 197 -8.96 8.11 -9.51
C GLU A 197 -8.25 8.16 -10.88
N SER A 198 -7.92 9.34 -11.36
CA SER A 198 -7.10 9.52 -12.59
C SER A 198 -5.61 9.26 -12.37
N GLY A 199 -5.20 8.92 -11.16
CA GLY A 199 -3.82 8.65 -10.79
C GLY A 199 -2.95 9.91 -10.65
N MET A 200 -3.54 11.09 -10.42
CA MET A 200 -2.78 12.31 -10.13
C MET A 200 -2.53 12.44 -8.63
N LEU A 201 -1.32 12.87 -8.25
CA LEU A 201 -0.97 13.21 -6.88
C LEU A 201 -1.28 14.68 -6.58
N GLY A 202 -1.96 14.91 -5.47
CA GLY A 202 -2.13 16.23 -4.88
C GLY A 202 -1.49 16.26 -3.50
N LYS A 203 -0.47 17.10 -3.30
CA LYS A 203 0.15 17.27 -1.98
C LYS A 203 -0.80 18.02 -1.06
N LEU A 204 -0.95 17.51 0.16
CA LEU A 204 -1.75 18.12 1.23
C LEU A 204 -0.82 18.71 2.29
N THR A 205 -1.30 19.74 2.99
CA THR A 205 -0.63 20.24 4.20
C THR A 205 -0.99 19.34 5.35
N CYS A 206 0.01 18.85 6.09
CA CYS A 206 -0.21 18.00 7.25
C CYS A 206 0.55 18.52 8.46
N THR A 207 0.15 18.04 9.64
CA THR A 207 0.82 18.24 10.92
C THR A 207 0.86 16.93 11.67
N GLU A 208 1.96 16.67 12.37
CA GLU A 208 2.07 15.52 13.26
C GLU A 208 1.53 15.89 14.63
N LEU A 209 0.54 15.16 15.10
CA LEU A 209 -0.09 15.39 16.40
C LEU A 209 -0.50 14.07 17.06
N ASN A 210 0.06 13.81 18.25
CA ASN A 210 -0.30 12.66 19.09
C ASN A 210 -0.19 11.30 18.37
N GLY A 211 0.84 11.11 17.53
CA GLY A 211 1.05 9.88 16.77
C GLY A 211 0.14 9.72 15.54
N TYR A 212 -0.39 10.83 15.06
CA TYR A 212 -1.16 10.90 13.83
C TYR A 212 -0.59 11.98 12.90
N VAL A 213 -0.58 11.68 11.62
CA VAL A 213 -0.41 12.66 10.55
C VAL A 213 -1.79 13.23 10.23
N GLU A 214 -2.07 14.45 10.71
CA GLU A 214 -3.36 15.12 10.54
C GLU A 214 -3.34 16.08 9.35
N PHE A 215 -4.41 16.06 8.58
CA PHE A 215 -4.60 16.92 7.40
C PHE A 215 -6.07 17.21 7.17
N GLU A 216 -6.34 18.30 6.46
CA GLU A 216 -7.69 18.68 6.05
C GLU A 216 -7.92 18.30 4.59
N THR A 217 -9.10 17.75 4.29
CA THR A 217 -9.46 17.30 2.95
C THR A 217 -10.95 17.40 2.69
N ASP A 218 -11.30 17.71 1.46
CA ASP A 218 -12.66 17.65 0.89
C ASP A 218 -12.89 16.36 0.09
N ARG A 219 -11.98 15.38 0.20
CA ARG A 219 -12.00 14.14 -0.57
C ARG A 219 -11.69 12.94 0.31
N LEU A 220 -12.32 11.81 -0.03
CA LEU A 220 -12.07 10.50 0.55
C LEU A 220 -11.43 9.59 -0.49
N GLY A 221 -10.89 8.44 -0.06
CA GLY A 221 -10.24 7.46 -0.90
C GLY A 221 -8.75 7.31 -0.59
N ALA A 222 -7.89 7.34 -1.61
CA ALA A 222 -6.50 6.99 -1.47
C ALA A 222 -5.61 8.15 -0.99
N PHE A 223 -4.92 7.92 0.12
CA PHE A 223 -3.89 8.80 0.65
C PHE A 223 -2.55 8.09 0.72
N ILE A 224 -1.47 8.82 0.50
CA ILE A 224 -0.11 8.29 0.56
C ILE A 224 0.66 9.12 1.58
N VAL A 225 1.12 8.46 2.63
CA VAL A 225 2.02 9.03 3.64
C VAL A 225 3.43 8.62 3.28
N CYS A 226 4.37 9.55 3.25
CA CYS A 226 5.75 9.24 2.86
C CYS A 226 6.78 10.13 3.57
N ILE A 227 8.01 9.63 3.63
CA ILE A 227 9.21 10.43 3.90
C ILE A 227 9.69 10.99 2.57
N PRO A 228 9.76 12.31 2.36
CA PRO A 228 10.17 12.87 1.08
C PRO A 228 11.61 12.51 0.75
N GLY A 229 11.85 12.18 -0.50
CA GLY A 229 13.16 11.83 -1.01
C GLY A 229 13.17 10.48 -1.70
N VAL A 230 13.99 10.39 -2.72
CA VAL A 230 14.23 9.15 -3.46
C VAL A 230 15.70 8.76 -3.30
N ALA A 231 15.97 7.48 -3.08
CA ALA A 231 17.34 6.98 -3.13
C ALA A 231 17.90 7.25 -4.52
N PHE A 232 19.02 7.97 -4.58
CA PHE A 232 19.68 8.21 -5.86
C PHE A 232 20.27 6.90 -6.39
N VAL A 233 19.50 6.19 -7.21
CA VAL A 233 19.98 5.02 -7.92
C VAL A 233 20.71 5.49 -9.18
N MET A 234 22.03 5.46 -9.11
CA MET A 234 22.86 5.81 -10.28
C MET A 234 22.58 4.80 -11.41
N PRO A 235 22.16 5.25 -12.59
CA PRO A 235 21.92 4.35 -13.71
C PRO A 235 23.21 3.62 -14.09
N MET A 236 23.11 2.40 -14.61
CA MET A 236 24.29 1.56 -14.93
C MET A 236 25.35 2.28 -15.77
N TRP A 237 24.94 3.15 -16.69
CA TRP A 237 25.87 3.97 -17.47
C TRP A 237 26.64 4.99 -16.60
N GLY A 238 26.08 5.45 -15.50
CA GLY A 238 26.76 6.34 -14.54
C GLY A 238 27.94 5.66 -13.86
N TYR A 239 27.80 4.40 -13.47
CA TYR A 239 28.91 3.61 -12.94
C TYR A 239 30.02 3.42 -13.98
N ALA A 240 29.66 3.20 -15.26
CA ALA A 240 30.61 3.09 -16.35
C ALA A 240 31.39 4.40 -16.55
N VAL A 241 30.74 5.55 -16.49
CA VAL A 241 31.39 6.86 -16.59
C VAL A 241 32.38 7.10 -15.45
N ILE A 242 32.00 6.78 -14.21
CA ILE A 242 32.90 6.92 -13.06
C ILE A 242 34.10 5.99 -13.22
N LEU A 243 33.90 4.76 -13.62
CA LEU A 243 34.97 3.78 -13.81
C LEU A 243 35.97 4.26 -14.88
N VAL A 244 35.48 4.77 -16.01
CA VAL A 244 36.33 5.36 -17.07
C VAL A 244 37.09 6.58 -16.54
N ALA A 245 36.45 7.47 -15.79
CA ALA A 245 37.11 8.63 -15.20
C ALA A 245 38.22 8.21 -14.21
N CYS A 246 37.97 7.22 -13.36
CA CYS A 246 39.00 6.68 -12.46
C CYS A 246 40.18 6.09 -13.21
N VAL A 247 39.95 5.32 -14.27
CA VAL A 247 41.04 4.76 -15.11
C VAL A 247 41.87 5.88 -15.77
N LEU A 248 41.23 6.92 -16.26
CA LEU A 248 41.93 8.06 -16.85
C LEU A 248 42.83 8.82 -15.85
N VAL A 249 42.29 9.01 -14.62
CA VAL A 249 43.08 9.64 -13.53
C VAL A 249 44.30 8.78 -13.17
N VAL A 250 44.15 7.49 -13.03
CA VAL A 250 45.25 6.57 -12.74
C VAL A 250 46.29 6.58 -13.86
N ALA A 251 45.84 6.53 -15.10
CA ALA A 251 46.74 6.63 -16.28
C ALA A 251 47.53 7.93 -16.30
N ALA A 252 46.86 9.06 -16.01
CA ALA A 252 47.51 10.37 -15.93
C ALA A 252 48.57 10.42 -14.82
N VAL A 253 48.28 9.89 -13.64
CA VAL A 253 49.22 9.81 -12.52
C VAL A 253 50.45 8.96 -12.89
N ILE A 254 50.24 7.82 -13.50
CA ILE A 254 51.32 6.92 -13.93
C ILE A 254 52.21 7.68 -14.99
N THR A 255 51.59 8.32 -15.95
CA THR A 255 52.30 9.05 -17.01
C THR A 255 53.18 10.16 -16.43
N VAL A 256 52.62 10.97 -15.54
CA VAL A 256 53.36 12.05 -14.84
C VAL A 256 54.50 11.49 -14.04
N THR A 257 54.29 10.40 -13.30
CA THR A 257 55.32 9.74 -12.50
C THR A 257 56.48 9.22 -13.36
N VAL A 258 56.17 8.55 -14.48
CA VAL A 258 57.19 8.06 -15.44
C VAL A 258 58.00 9.21 -16.05
N VAL A 259 57.33 10.32 -16.44
CA VAL A 259 58.00 11.49 -16.97
C VAL A 259 58.94 12.14 -15.95
N LEU A 260 58.50 12.24 -14.68
CA LEU A 260 59.30 12.80 -13.59
C LEU A 260 60.54 11.91 -13.32
N VAL A 261 60.38 10.59 -13.27
CA VAL A 261 61.50 9.63 -13.06
C VAL A 261 62.46 9.71 -14.23
N ARG A 262 62.01 9.79 -15.48
CA ARG A 262 62.87 9.94 -16.64
C ARG A 262 63.64 11.28 -16.64
N LYS A 263 63.00 12.39 -16.24
CA LYS A 263 63.68 13.68 -16.09
C LYS A 263 64.73 13.63 -14.99
N ARG A 264 64.46 13.02 -13.83
CA ARG A 264 65.46 12.85 -12.75
C ARG A 264 66.67 12.00 -13.20
N LYS A 265 66.45 10.90 -13.93
CA LYS A 265 67.52 10.07 -14.47
C LYS A 265 68.37 10.80 -15.48
N LYS A 266 67.80 11.70 -16.33
CA LYS A 266 68.58 12.55 -17.25
C LYS A 266 69.40 13.60 -16.52
N ALA A 267 68.84 14.24 -15.49
CA ALA A 267 69.57 15.25 -14.71
C ALA A 267 70.76 14.65 -13.98
N ASN A 268 70.60 13.46 -13.36
CA ASN A 268 71.76 12.78 -12.69
C ASN A 268 72.88 12.39 -13.67
N LYS A 269 72.57 11.98 -14.92
CA LYS A 269 73.61 11.67 -15.91
C LYS A 269 74.37 12.90 -16.42
N SER A 270 73.83 14.12 -16.36
CA SER A 270 74.50 15.34 -16.74
C SER A 270 75.38 15.95 -15.63
N THR A 271 75.34 15.39 -14.41
CA THR A 271 76.16 15.85 -13.27
C THR A 271 77.39 14.96 -13.05
N GLU A 272 77.45 13.79 -13.72
CA GLU A 272 78.60 12.87 -13.67
C GLU A 272 79.54 12.95 -14.90
N ALA A 273 79.29 13.87 -15.85
CA ALA A 273 80.14 14.17 -17.00
C ALA A 273 80.73 15.59 -16.84
#